data_8f89ba62d55efb830e435b63f3977936
#
_entry.id   8f89ba62d55efb830e435b63f3977936
#
_cell.length_a   1.000
_cell.length_b   1.000
_cell.length_c   1.000
_cell.angle_alpha   90.00
_cell.angle_beta   90.00
_cell.angle_gamma   90.00
#
_symmetry.space_group_name_H-M   'P 1'
#
loop_
_entity.id
_entity.type
_entity.pdbx_description
1 polymer ?
#
loop_
_entity_poly.entity_id
_entity_poly.type
_entity_poly.pdbx_seq_one_letter_code
_entity_poly.pdbx_strand_id
1 'polypeptide(L)'
;MQAMQKYLLTLGLVASLVCLLGLAACNPKPEPNSMITKTMEKRSLARSKELVQGCQVCHGIKEAQRGPILDGMEYWYLYDQLQKFRSGIRGQNPENRSEHLMGIGVKKINNDLESAYLADWFARQTPKPAVRTVQGDLERGKLFYEARCASCHGEKAEGNRLLAGPALNRLEGWYFLEQMRKFRAGERGYHLLDETGRVMAAASKGISNDSLKDVVAYVVDAFGPEDEPSLRDRMVPAKSEKPF
;
A
#
# COMPACT_ATOMS: atom_id res chain seq x y z
N MET A 1 -50.84 53.17 16.51
CA MET A 1 -49.64 52.62 17.15
C MET A 1 -49.85 51.36 17.97
N GLN A 2 -50.95 51.17 18.65
CA GLN A 2 -51.23 49.97 19.47
C GLN A 2 -51.51 48.68 18.69
N ALA A 3 -52.05 48.76 17.48
CA ALA A 3 -52.33 47.55 16.65
C ALA A 3 -51.01 46.90 16.10
N MET A 4 -50.04 47.71 15.74
CA MET A 4 -48.76 47.24 15.21
C MET A 4 -47.88 46.52 16.24
N GLN A 5 -48.00 46.93 17.51
CA GLN A 5 -47.25 46.35 18.64
C GLN A 5 -47.80 44.95 19.02
N LYS A 6 -49.08 44.70 18.84
CA LYS A 6 -49.69 43.38 19.07
C LYS A 6 -49.28 42.34 17.98
N TYR A 7 -49.12 42.75 16.73
CA TYR A 7 -48.66 41.89 15.66
C TYR A 7 -47.19 41.47 15.80
N LEU A 8 -46.31 42.35 16.29
CA LEU A 8 -44.92 42.04 16.55
C LEU A 8 -44.74 41.07 17.72
N LEU A 9 -45.56 41.14 18.75
CA LEU A 9 -45.56 40.20 19.88
C LEU A 9 -46.06 38.81 19.50
N THR A 10 -47.06 38.71 18.64
CA THR A 10 -47.58 37.42 18.18
C THR A 10 -46.63 36.73 17.19
N LEU A 11 -45.96 37.47 16.31
CA LEU A 11 -44.91 36.91 15.43
C LEU A 11 -43.68 36.38 16.20
N GLY A 12 -43.28 37.11 17.25
CA GLY A 12 -42.18 36.66 18.10
C GLY A 12 -42.47 35.37 18.87
N LEU A 13 -43.69 35.20 19.36
CA LEU A 13 -44.11 33.97 20.06
C LEU A 13 -44.24 32.76 19.13
N VAL A 14 -44.72 32.93 17.91
CA VAL A 14 -44.84 31.87 16.93
C VAL A 14 -43.43 31.43 16.44
N ALA A 15 -42.51 32.39 16.21
CA ALA A 15 -41.12 32.06 15.83
C ALA A 15 -40.36 31.30 16.93
N SER A 16 -40.58 31.66 18.21
CA SER A 16 -39.96 30.94 19.34
C SER A 16 -40.54 29.53 19.52
N LEU A 17 -41.83 29.32 19.24
CA LEU A 17 -42.44 27.99 19.36
C LEU A 17 -42.03 27.06 18.22
N VAL A 18 -41.77 27.57 17.01
CA VAL A 18 -41.26 26.78 15.88
C VAL A 18 -39.82 26.41 16.09
N CYS A 19 -38.99 27.27 16.73
CA CYS A 19 -37.62 26.93 17.09
C CYS A 19 -37.55 25.84 18.18
N LEU A 20 -38.46 25.82 19.13
CA LEU A 20 -38.50 24.81 20.20
C LEU A 20 -38.99 23.43 19.68
N LEU A 21 -39.83 23.40 18.63
CA LEU A 21 -40.27 22.15 18.01
C LEU A 21 -39.26 21.57 17.01
N GLY A 22 -38.36 22.38 16.47
CA GLY A 22 -37.28 21.96 15.57
C GLY A 22 -36.11 21.24 16.25
N LEU A 23 -35.95 21.38 17.58
CA LEU A 23 -34.90 20.75 18.35
C LEU A 23 -35.20 19.32 18.84
N ALA A 24 -36.45 18.86 18.67
CA ALA A 24 -36.86 17.51 19.10
C ALA A 24 -36.72 16.41 18.03
N ALA A 25 -36.19 16.73 16.83
CA ALA A 25 -35.99 15.76 15.75
C ALA A 25 -34.53 15.33 15.54
N CYS A 26 -33.67 15.50 16.54
CA CYS A 26 -32.46 14.74 16.60
C CYS A 26 -32.79 13.31 17.02
N ASN A 27 -33.08 12.44 16.03
CA ASN A 27 -33.14 11.01 16.27
C ASN A 27 -31.83 10.62 17.00
N PRO A 28 -31.88 10.08 18.22
CA PRO A 28 -30.68 9.57 18.86
C PRO A 28 -30.15 8.48 17.93
N LYS A 29 -28.90 8.62 17.50
CA LYS A 29 -28.22 7.51 16.82
C LYS A 29 -28.40 6.29 17.72
N PRO A 30 -28.81 5.13 17.18
CA PRO A 30 -29.00 3.93 17.97
C PRO A 30 -27.71 3.68 18.73
N GLU A 31 -27.82 3.57 20.05
CA GLU A 31 -26.68 3.22 20.92
C GLU A 31 -26.01 1.97 20.35
N PRO A 32 -24.68 1.95 20.10
CA PRO A 32 -23.98 0.82 19.50
C PRO A 32 -23.85 -0.38 20.45
N ASN A 33 -24.73 -0.54 21.38
CA ASN A 33 -24.60 -1.43 22.54
C ASN A 33 -25.53 -2.64 22.50
N SER A 34 -26.08 -3.01 21.35
CA SER A 34 -26.81 -4.28 21.25
C SER A 34 -25.84 -5.46 21.25
N MET A 35 -26.22 -6.55 21.86
CA MET A 35 -25.45 -7.81 21.86
C MET A 35 -25.15 -8.28 20.42
N ILE A 36 -26.02 -7.97 19.46
CA ILE A 36 -25.87 -8.26 18.04
C ILE A 36 -24.69 -7.44 17.45
N THR A 37 -24.62 -6.13 17.74
CA THR A 37 -23.54 -5.26 17.25
C THR A 37 -22.18 -5.74 17.76
N LYS A 38 -22.05 -6.05 19.04
CA LYS A 38 -20.82 -6.59 19.64
C LYS A 38 -20.43 -7.95 19.05
N THR A 39 -21.40 -8.79 18.76
CA THR A 39 -21.15 -10.11 18.15
C THR A 39 -20.70 -9.96 16.70
N MET A 40 -21.31 -9.05 15.94
CA MET A 40 -20.90 -8.77 14.55
C MET A 40 -19.50 -8.15 14.50
N GLU A 41 -19.18 -7.21 15.38
CA GLU A 41 -17.86 -6.61 15.51
C GLU A 41 -16.80 -7.65 15.86
N LYS A 42 -17.06 -8.54 16.81
CA LYS A 42 -16.17 -9.64 17.17
C LYS A 42 -15.93 -10.59 16.00
N ARG A 43 -16.97 -10.94 15.23
CA ARG A 43 -16.87 -11.80 14.03
C ARG A 43 -16.07 -11.11 12.94
N SER A 44 -16.28 -9.83 12.70
CA SER A 44 -15.52 -9.02 11.74
C SER A 44 -14.04 -8.96 12.10
N LEU A 45 -13.71 -8.73 13.37
CA LEU A 45 -12.33 -8.73 13.85
C LEU A 45 -11.66 -10.11 13.73
N ALA A 46 -12.36 -11.18 14.06
CA ALA A 46 -11.85 -12.54 13.91
C ALA A 46 -11.57 -12.86 12.44
N ARG A 47 -12.49 -12.49 11.54
CA ARG A 47 -12.32 -12.65 10.09
C ARG A 47 -11.12 -11.87 9.55
N SER A 48 -10.96 -10.64 10.00
CA SER A 48 -9.84 -9.78 9.60
C SER A 48 -8.49 -10.37 10.01
N LYS A 49 -8.39 -10.92 11.23
CA LYS A 49 -7.19 -11.62 11.70
C LYS A 49 -6.89 -12.87 10.88
N GLU A 50 -7.89 -13.67 10.57
CA GLU A 50 -7.76 -14.87 9.72
C GLU A 50 -7.20 -14.50 8.34
N LEU A 51 -7.72 -13.44 7.71
CA LEU A 51 -7.25 -12.97 6.41
C LEU A 51 -5.79 -12.54 6.46
N VAL A 52 -5.40 -11.74 7.47
CA VAL A 52 -4.00 -11.32 7.66
C VAL A 52 -3.09 -12.53 7.80
N GLN A 53 -3.42 -13.46 8.69
CA GLN A 53 -2.63 -14.68 8.90
C GLN A 53 -2.48 -15.49 7.60
N GLY A 54 -3.57 -15.62 6.83
CA GLY A 54 -3.55 -16.31 5.54
C GLY A 54 -2.65 -15.63 4.49
N CYS A 55 -2.56 -14.30 4.51
CA CYS A 55 -1.67 -13.54 3.62
C CYS A 55 -0.20 -13.66 4.07
N GLN A 56 0.05 -13.61 5.37
CA GLN A 56 1.40 -13.69 5.94
C GLN A 56 2.12 -15.01 5.66
N VAL A 57 1.39 -16.11 5.39
CA VAL A 57 1.99 -17.40 4.98
C VAL A 57 2.93 -17.24 3.76
N CYS A 58 2.63 -16.28 2.87
CA CYS A 58 3.44 -16.03 1.69
C CYS A 58 4.16 -14.68 1.74
N HIS A 59 3.64 -13.71 2.51
CA HIS A 59 4.07 -12.32 2.48
C HIS A 59 4.75 -11.82 3.76
N GLY A 60 4.94 -12.66 4.76
CA GLY A 60 5.44 -12.22 6.07
C GLY A 60 6.68 -12.92 6.60
N ILE A 61 7.19 -13.95 5.93
CA ILE A 61 8.29 -14.79 6.46
C ILE A 61 9.45 -14.81 5.45
N LYS A 62 10.64 -14.35 5.87
CA LYS A 62 11.82 -14.31 5.03
C LYS A 62 12.21 -15.69 4.45
N GLU A 63 12.12 -16.73 5.26
CA GLU A 63 12.59 -18.08 4.91
C GLU A 63 11.63 -18.83 4.00
N ALA A 64 10.38 -18.45 3.98
CA ALA A 64 9.33 -19.12 3.21
C ALA A 64 8.71 -18.21 2.14
N GLN A 65 9.44 -17.19 1.70
CA GLN A 65 8.93 -16.19 0.76
C GLN A 65 8.46 -16.79 -0.55
N ARG A 66 7.16 -16.76 -0.76
CA ARG A 66 6.52 -17.06 -2.04
C ARG A 66 5.94 -15.80 -2.71
N GLY A 67 6.00 -14.69 -2.01
CA GLY A 67 5.62 -13.35 -2.44
C GLY A 67 6.47 -12.30 -1.73
N PRO A 68 6.42 -11.03 -2.14
CA PRO A 68 7.16 -9.95 -1.49
C PRO A 68 6.67 -9.71 -0.07
N ILE A 69 7.53 -9.20 0.78
CA ILE A 69 7.13 -8.64 2.07
C ILE A 69 6.28 -7.40 1.80
N LEU A 70 5.10 -7.34 2.41
CA LEU A 70 4.15 -6.23 2.21
C LEU A 70 4.25 -5.18 3.31
N ASP A 71 4.97 -5.48 4.41
CA ASP A 71 5.08 -4.65 5.59
C ASP A 71 5.61 -3.25 5.23
N GLY A 72 4.84 -2.22 5.59
CA GLY A 72 5.17 -0.83 5.35
C GLY A 72 5.03 -0.34 3.90
N MET A 73 4.51 -1.17 2.98
CA MET A 73 4.17 -0.69 1.64
C MET A 73 2.99 0.30 1.70
N GLU A 74 2.88 1.16 0.72
CA GLU A 74 1.84 2.19 0.67
C GLU A 74 0.44 1.61 0.57
N TYR A 75 -0.47 2.08 1.43
CA TYR A 75 -1.88 1.66 1.46
C TYR A 75 -2.54 1.71 0.07
N TRP A 76 -2.42 2.84 -0.62
CA TRP A 76 -3.08 3.04 -1.91
C TRP A 76 -2.61 2.03 -2.96
N TYR A 77 -1.32 1.71 -2.96
CA TYR A 77 -0.74 0.74 -3.88
C TYR A 77 -1.17 -0.68 -3.55
N LEU A 78 -1.12 -1.07 -2.28
CA LEU A 78 -1.60 -2.39 -1.83
C LEU A 78 -3.07 -2.59 -2.16
N TYR A 79 -3.92 -1.58 -1.90
CA TYR A 79 -5.34 -1.62 -2.22
C TYR A 79 -5.58 -1.77 -3.72
N ASP A 80 -4.94 -0.94 -4.56
CA ASP A 80 -5.02 -1.01 -6.01
C ASP A 80 -4.63 -2.41 -6.53
N GLN A 81 -3.52 -2.96 -6.04
CA GLN A 81 -3.07 -4.28 -6.46
C GLN A 81 -4.05 -5.40 -6.03
N LEU A 82 -4.61 -5.33 -4.82
CA LEU A 82 -5.64 -6.26 -4.39
C LEU A 82 -6.88 -6.19 -5.30
N GLN A 83 -7.31 -5.00 -5.68
CA GLN A 83 -8.43 -4.82 -6.60
C GLN A 83 -8.12 -5.38 -7.99
N LYS A 84 -6.93 -5.16 -8.52
CA LYS A 84 -6.50 -5.72 -9.82
C LYS A 84 -6.48 -7.25 -9.82
N PHE A 85 -6.04 -7.87 -8.74
CA PHE A 85 -6.10 -9.33 -8.62
C PHE A 85 -7.54 -9.84 -8.45
N ARG A 86 -8.36 -9.17 -7.64
CA ARG A 86 -9.76 -9.58 -7.41
C ARG A 86 -10.64 -9.44 -8.66
N SER A 87 -10.42 -8.38 -9.43
CA SER A 87 -11.15 -8.15 -10.69
C SER A 87 -10.62 -8.94 -11.89
N GLY A 88 -9.53 -9.69 -11.73
CA GLY A 88 -8.92 -10.46 -12.82
C GLY A 88 -8.07 -9.63 -13.78
N ILE A 89 -7.80 -8.36 -13.49
CA ILE A 89 -6.86 -7.53 -14.26
C ILE A 89 -5.43 -8.10 -14.15
N ARG A 90 -5.10 -8.74 -13.01
CA ARG A 90 -3.86 -9.46 -12.76
C ARG A 90 -4.13 -10.90 -12.33
N GLY A 91 -3.17 -11.80 -12.56
CA GLY A 91 -3.19 -13.16 -12.00
C GLY A 91 -4.04 -14.16 -12.79
N GLN A 92 -4.50 -13.83 -14.00
CA GLN A 92 -5.30 -14.74 -14.81
C GLN A 92 -4.47 -15.72 -15.66
N ASN A 93 -3.23 -15.37 -15.99
CA ASN A 93 -2.36 -16.23 -16.79
C ASN A 93 -1.75 -17.35 -15.92
N PRO A 94 -2.09 -18.64 -16.13
CA PRO A 94 -1.55 -19.75 -15.34
C PRO A 94 -0.04 -19.98 -15.58
N GLU A 95 0.50 -19.55 -16.71
CA GLU A 95 1.93 -19.64 -17.01
C GLU A 95 2.74 -18.65 -16.16
N ASN A 96 2.17 -17.51 -15.82
CA ASN A 96 2.74 -16.60 -14.84
C ASN A 96 2.40 -17.07 -13.41
N ARG A 97 3.04 -18.17 -13.01
CA ARG A 97 2.69 -18.94 -11.80
C ARG A 97 2.58 -18.10 -10.55
N SER A 98 3.50 -17.18 -10.29
CA SER A 98 3.50 -16.39 -9.05
C SER A 98 2.30 -15.43 -9.00
N GLU A 99 1.95 -14.77 -10.09
CA GLU A 99 0.77 -13.92 -10.15
C GLU A 99 -0.53 -14.74 -10.15
N HIS A 100 -0.54 -15.90 -10.78
CA HIS A 100 -1.69 -16.80 -10.78
C HIS A 100 -2.00 -17.30 -9.36
N LEU A 101 -0.98 -17.67 -8.58
CA LEU A 101 -1.16 -18.05 -7.17
C LEU A 101 -1.73 -16.89 -6.35
N MET A 102 -1.30 -15.64 -6.60
CA MET A 102 -1.89 -14.48 -5.95
C MET A 102 -3.35 -14.28 -6.37
N GLY A 103 -3.67 -14.46 -7.67
CA GLY A 103 -5.05 -14.44 -8.18
C GLY A 103 -5.97 -15.47 -7.53
N ILE A 104 -5.44 -16.64 -7.16
CA ILE A 104 -6.16 -17.65 -6.36
C ILE A 104 -6.28 -17.19 -4.91
N GLY A 105 -5.20 -16.68 -4.32
CA GLY A 105 -5.15 -16.26 -2.92
C GLY A 105 -6.18 -15.17 -2.57
N VAL A 106 -6.39 -14.20 -3.46
CA VAL A 106 -7.35 -13.10 -3.24
C VAL A 106 -8.81 -13.52 -3.33
N LYS A 107 -9.14 -14.71 -3.83
CA LYS A 107 -10.52 -15.23 -3.84
C LYS A 107 -11.13 -15.39 -2.45
N LYS A 108 -10.30 -15.38 -1.42
CA LYS A 108 -10.73 -15.38 -0.01
C LYS A 108 -11.30 -14.04 0.45
N ILE A 109 -11.03 -12.95 -0.28
CA ILE A 109 -11.47 -11.59 0.05
C ILE A 109 -12.86 -11.38 -0.53
N ASN A 110 -13.86 -11.20 0.33
CA ASN A 110 -15.27 -11.16 -0.07
C ASN A 110 -15.73 -9.79 -0.60
N ASN A 111 -15.10 -8.70 -0.13
CA ASN A 111 -15.55 -7.33 -0.44
C ASN A 111 -14.39 -6.33 -0.36
N ASP A 112 -14.69 -5.08 -0.72
CA ASP A 112 -13.71 -4.00 -0.76
C ASP A 112 -13.27 -3.55 0.63
N LEU A 113 -14.12 -3.71 1.64
CA LEU A 113 -13.78 -3.39 3.02
C LEU A 113 -12.69 -4.34 3.56
N GLU A 114 -12.78 -5.64 3.25
CA GLU A 114 -11.73 -6.60 3.57
C GLU A 114 -10.41 -6.28 2.85
N SER A 115 -10.47 -5.84 1.58
CA SER A 115 -9.30 -5.38 0.84
C SER A 115 -8.67 -4.13 1.47
N ALA A 116 -9.50 -3.16 1.84
CA ALA A 116 -9.06 -1.92 2.49
C ALA A 116 -8.41 -2.22 3.86
N TYR A 117 -9.01 -3.11 4.63
CA TYR A 117 -8.45 -3.53 5.92
C TYR A 117 -7.08 -4.19 5.76
N LEU A 118 -6.94 -5.13 4.81
CA LEU A 118 -5.66 -5.79 4.55
C LEU A 118 -4.59 -4.79 4.11
N ALA A 119 -4.92 -3.90 3.18
CA ALA A 119 -4.00 -2.87 2.72
C ALA A 119 -3.56 -1.94 3.85
N ASP A 120 -4.48 -1.50 4.72
CA ASP A 120 -4.18 -0.65 5.88
C ASP A 120 -3.33 -1.40 6.92
N TRP A 121 -3.67 -2.68 7.18
CA TRP A 121 -2.92 -3.47 8.14
C TRP A 121 -1.44 -3.62 7.73
N PHE A 122 -1.16 -4.03 6.49
CA PHE A 122 0.21 -4.17 6.01
C PHE A 122 0.94 -2.82 5.90
N ALA A 123 0.24 -1.77 5.48
CA ALA A 123 0.83 -0.43 5.37
C ALA A 123 1.30 0.14 6.73
N ARG A 124 0.67 -0.26 7.83
CA ARG A 124 1.05 0.16 9.20
C ARG A 124 2.16 -0.67 9.82
N GLN A 125 2.56 -1.77 9.19
CA GLN A 125 3.66 -2.57 9.73
C GLN A 125 4.98 -1.84 9.51
N THR A 126 5.95 -2.11 10.37
CA THR A 126 7.32 -1.62 10.19
C THR A 126 7.94 -2.28 8.96
N PRO A 127 8.48 -1.51 8.00
CA PRO A 127 9.21 -2.08 6.88
C PRO A 127 10.32 -3.01 7.35
N LYS A 128 10.46 -4.15 6.69
CA LYS A 128 11.54 -5.08 6.99
C LYS A 128 12.82 -4.63 6.29
N PRO A 129 13.99 -4.99 6.83
CA PRO A 129 15.25 -4.72 6.18
C PRO A 129 15.28 -5.23 4.73
N ALA A 130 15.85 -4.43 3.85
CA ALA A 130 15.90 -4.77 2.44
C ALA A 130 16.81 -5.99 2.20
N VAL A 131 16.29 -6.98 1.47
CA VAL A 131 17.08 -8.16 1.08
C VAL A 131 17.82 -7.84 -0.22
N ARG A 132 19.14 -7.67 -0.12
CA ARG A 132 20.06 -7.33 -1.23
C ARG A 132 20.45 -8.58 -2.01
N THR A 133 19.51 -9.10 -2.81
CA THR A 133 19.71 -10.35 -3.57
C THR A 133 20.19 -10.11 -5.00
N VAL A 134 20.17 -8.87 -5.47
CA VAL A 134 20.58 -8.52 -6.83
C VAL A 134 21.90 -7.76 -6.79
N GLN A 135 22.86 -8.25 -7.55
CA GLN A 135 24.15 -7.59 -7.74
C GLN A 135 24.12 -6.80 -9.06
N GLY A 136 24.68 -5.60 -9.05
CA GLY A 136 24.79 -4.70 -10.19
C GLY A 136 25.79 -3.58 -9.92
N ASP A 137 26.06 -2.78 -10.95
CA ASP A 137 26.90 -1.60 -10.84
C ASP A 137 26.06 -0.43 -10.28
N LEU A 138 26.41 0.03 -9.09
CA LEU A 138 25.63 1.03 -8.36
C LEU A 138 25.67 2.42 -9.04
N GLU A 139 26.81 2.78 -9.64
CA GLU A 139 26.96 4.08 -10.31
C GLU A 139 26.14 4.11 -11.61
N ARG A 140 26.22 3.06 -12.41
CA ARG A 140 25.35 2.95 -13.60
C ARG A 140 23.88 2.88 -13.21
N GLY A 141 23.56 2.15 -12.13
CA GLY A 141 22.21 2.06 -11.58
C GLY A 141 21.67 3.42 -11.17
N LYS A 142 22.47 4.24 -10.49
CA LYS A 142 22.16 5.60 -10.10
C LYS A 142 21.83 6.46 -11.31
N LEU A 143 22.75 6.54 -12.26
CA LEU A 143 22.55 7.34 -13.48
C LEU A 143 21.29 6.91 -14.24
N PHE A 144 21.04 5.62 -14.33
CA PHE A 144 19.85 5.07 -14.97
C PHE A 144 18.58 5.44 -14.22
N TYR A 145 18.59 5.31 -12.87
CA TYR A 145 17.46 5.65 -12.03
C TYR A 145 17.08 7.12 -12.16
N GLU A 146 18.05 8.01 -12.01
CA GLU A 146 17.85 9.47 -12.12
C GLU A 146 17.28 9.87 -13.48
N ALA A 147 17.79 9.27 -14.56
CA ALA A 147 17.38 9.59 -15.92
C ALA A 147 15.99 9.02 -16.30
N ARG A 148 15.57 7.90 -15.74
CA ARG A 148 14.43 7.13 -16.27
C ARG A 148 13.33 6.82 -15.25
N CYS A 149 13.62 6.83 -13.95
CA CYS A 149 12.72 6.31 -12.91
C CYS A 149 12.28 7.39 -11.92
N ALA A 150 13.21 8.27 -11.52
CA ALA A 150 13.01 9.23 -10.43
C ALA A 150 11.83 10.17 -10.64
N SER A 151 11.55 10.58 -11.89
CA SER A 151 10.44 11.48 -12.21
C SER A 151 9.07 10.97 -11.77
N CYS A 152 8.87 9.65 -11.80
CA CYS A 152 7.61 9.02 -11.37
C CYS A 152 7.69 8.37 -10.00
N HIS A 153 8.88 7.84 -9.62
CA HIS A 153 9.05 7.06 -8.39
C HIS A 153 9.70 7.84 -7.23
N GLY A 154 10.00 9.13 -7.43
CA GLY A 154 10.66 9.99 -6.43
C GLY A 154 12.18 9.88 -6.48
N GLU A 155 12.88 10.90 -5.98
CA GLU A 155 14.35 10.97 -6.00
C GLU A 155 15.01 9.91 -5.09
N LYS A 156 14.33 9.52 -4.02
CA LYS A 156 14.74 8.48 -3.06
C LYS A 156 13.91 7.20 -3.20
N ALA A 157 13.31 7.00 -4.36
CA ALA A 157 12.43 5.87 -4.63
C ALA A 157 11.24 5.75 -3.63
N GLU A 158 10.84 6.86 -3.03
CA GLU A 158 9.77 6.96 -2.03
C GLU A 158 8.36 6.91 -2.62
N GLY A 159 8.26 6.99 -3.95
CA GLY A 159 7.00 7.01 -4.69
C GLY A 159 6.42 8.40 -4.91
N ASN A 160 5.49 8.48 -5.84
CA ASN A 160 4.70 9.68 -6.13
C ASN A 160 3.25 9.28 -6.43
N ARG A 161 2.37 9.43 -5.44
CA ARG A 161 0.96 9.06 -5.58
C ARG A 161 0.22 9.81 -6.69
N LEU A 162 0.57 11.08 -6.93
CA LEU A 162 -0.08 11.90 -7.96
C LEU A 162 0.19 11.37 -9.37
N LEU A 163 1.36 10.76 -9.57
CA LEU A 163 1.75 10.12 -10.82
C LEU A 163 1.50 8.61 -10.82
N ALA A 164 0.84 8.09 -9.79
CA ALA A 164 0.63 6.66 -9.57
C ALA A 164 1.93 5.83 -9.60
N GLY A 165 3.06 6.46 -9.26
CA GLY A 165 4.37 5.82 -9.11
C GLY A 165 4.52 5.29 -7.68
N PRO A 166 4.49 3.97 -7.44
CA PRO A 166 4.67 3.42 -6.10
C PRO A 166 6.09 3.57 -5.60
N ALA A 167 6.27 3.54 -4.28
CA ALA A 167 7.58 3.45 -3.67
C ALA A 167 8.31 2.17 -4.11
N LEU A 168 9.59 2.30 -4.46
CA LEU A 168 10.45 1.19 -4.86
C LEU A 168 11.46 0.84 -3.76
N ASN A 169 11.74 1.75 -2.84
CA ASN A 169 12.71 1.61 -1.76
C ASN A 169 12.30 0.59 -0.68
N ARG A 170 11.07 0.05 -0.75
CA ARG A 170 10.58 -0.98 0.18
C ARG A 170 10.50 -2.36 -0.46
N LEU A 171 10.90 -2.45 -1.73
CA LEU A 171 10.86 -3.70 -2.47
C LEU A 171 12.14 -4.50 -2.24
N GLU A 172 11.97 -5.79 -2.09
CA GLU A 172 13.10 -6.71 -2.12
C GLU A 172 13.68 -6.81 -3.52
N GLY A 173 14.99 -6.87 -3.64
CA GLY A 173 15.69 -6.85 -4.92
C GLY A 173 15.22 -7.91 -5.91
N TRP A 174 15.01 -9.16 -5.45
CA TRP A 174 14.50 -10.25 -6.29
C TRP A 174 13.11 -9.95 -6.84
N TYR A 175 12.20 -9.40 -6.02
CA TYR A 175 10.84 -9.09 -6.44
C TYR A 175 10.81 -7.89 -7.40
N PHE A 176 11.58 -6.84 -7.08
CA PHE A 176 11.71 -5.69 -7.96
C PHE A 176 12.19 -6.13 -9.36
N LEU A 177 13.28 -6.90 -9.43
CA LEU A 177 13.82 -7.41 -10.68
C LEU A 177 12.81 -8.27 -11.44
N GLU A 178 12.09 -9.16 -10.74
CA GLU A 178 11.06 -10.00 -11.35
C GLU A 178 9.92 -9.17 -11.94
N GLN A 179 9.42 -8.17 -11.20
CA GLN A 179 8.34 -7.33 -11.72
C GLN A 179 8.77 -6.52 -12.94
N MET A 180 9.99 -5.99 -12.97
CA MET A 180 10.52 -5.29 -14.13
C MET A 180 10.62 -6.21 -15.35
N ARG A 181 11.06 -7.45 -15.17
CA ARG A 181 11.08 -8.46 -16.25
C ARG A 181 9.68 -8.76 -16.78
N LYS A 182 8.71 -8.90 -15.88
CA LYS A 182 7.31 -9.16 -16.25
C LYS A 182 6.70 -7.99 -17.03
N PHE A 183 6.92 -6.76 -16.62
CA PHE A 183 6.48 -5.60 -17.38
C PHE A 183 7.12 -5.56 -18.77
N ARG A 184 8.43 -5.80 -18.87
CA ARG A 184 9.15 -5.82 -20.13
C ARG A 184 8.70 -6.94 -21.05
N ALA A 185 8.39 -8.11 -20.51
CA ALA A 185 7.92 -9.28 -21.26
C ALA A 185 6.42 -9.19 -21.63
N GLY A 186 5.69 -8.20 -21.13
CA GLY A 186 4.24 -8.10 -21.32
C GLY A 186 3.43 -9.09 -20.48
N GLU A 187 4.03 -9.69 -19.46
CA GLU A 187 3.36 -10.59 -18.52
C GLU A 187 2.61 -9.81 -17.42
N ARG A 188 2.97 -8.54 -17.21
CA ARG A 188 2.31 -7.59 -16.32
C ARG A 188 2.05 -6.27 -17.08
N GLY A 189 0.92 -5.61 -16.77
CA GLY A 189 0.51 -4.39 -17.48
C GLY A 189 -0.02 -4.65 -18.89
N TYR A 190 -0.46 -5.86 -19.18
CA TYR A 190 -1.02 -6.25 -20.49
C TYR A 190 -2.53 -5.98 -20.62
N HIS A 191 -3.24 -5.99 -19.49
CA HIS A 191 -4.69 -5.85 -19.47
C HIS A 191 -5.12 -4.41 -19.80
N LEU A 192 -6.14 -4.25 -20.64
CA LEU A 192 -6.58 -2.94 -21.10
C LEU A 192 -7.01 -1.99 -19.95
N LEU A 193 -7.56 -2.56 -18.89
CA LEU A 193 -7.99 -1.81 -17.70
C LEU A 193 -6.86 -1.56 -16.69
N ASP A 194 -5.64 -2.09 -16.93
CA ASP A 194 -4.47 -1.80 -16.07
C ASP A 194 -3.73 -0.55 -16.55
N GLU A 195 -4.35 0.61 -16.42
CA GLU A 195 -3.79 1.89 -16.92
C GLU A 195 -2.38 2.13 -16.39
N THR A 196 -2.19 2.05 -15.08
CA THR A 196 -0.88 2.31 -14.46
C THR A 196 0.14 1.21 -14.79
N GLY A 197 -0.29 -0.05 -14.85
CA GLY A 197 0.58 -1.15 -15.27
C GLY A 197 1.01 -1.04 -16.73
N ARG A 198 0.15 -0.55 -17.62
CA ARG A 198 0.47 -0.31 -19.03
C ARG A 198 1.52 0.79 -19.21
N VAL A 199 1.43 1.86 -18.41
CA VAL A 199 2.46 2.92 -18.40
C VAL A 199 3.81 2.30 -18.01
N MET A 200 3.85 1.48 -16.93
CA MET A 200 5.08 0.85 -16.49
C MET A 200 5.60 -0.18 -17.50
N ALA A 201 4.72 -0.94 -18.16
CA ALA A 201 5.10 -1.86 -19.23
C ALA A 201 5.73 -1.11 -20.42
N ALA A 202 5.17 0.04 -20.81
CA ALA A 202 5.75 0.89 -21.85
C ALA A 202 7.12 1.46 -21.43
N ALA A 203 7.25 1.95 -20.20
CA ALA A 203 8.49 2.51 -19.67
C ALA A 203 9.62 1.46 -19.55
N SER A 204 9.27 0.20 -19.35
CA SER A 204 10.23 -0.90 -19.19
C SER A 204 10.78 -1.46 -20.50
N LYS A 205 10.15 -1.12 -21.66
CA LYS A 205 10.59 -1.60 -22.96
C LYS A 205 12.02 -1.14 -23.26
N GLY A 206 12.81 -2.05 -23.82
CA GLY A 206 14.19 -1.76 -24.26
C GLY A 206 15.21 -1.67 -23.13
N ILE A 207 14.82 -1.83 -21.86
CA ILE A 207 15.79 -1.88 -20.76
C ILE A 207 16.54 -3.22 -20.81
N SER A 208 17.86 -3.18 -20.84
CA SER A 208 18.69 -4.39 -20.85
C SER A 208 18.63 -5.16 -19.52
N ASN A 209 19.03 -6.42 -19.51
CA ASN A 209 19.12 -7.19 -18.27
C ASN A 209 20.12 -6.58 -17.28
N ASP A 210 21.25 -6.06 -17.78
CA ASP A 210 22.28 -5.48 -16.93
C ASP A 210 21.78 -4.16 -16.34
N SER A 211 21.15 -3.27 -17.16
CA SER A 211 20.53 -2.05 -16.62
C SER A 211 19.44 -2.34 -15.58
N LEU A 212 18.64 -3.41 -15.75
CA LEU A 212 17.67 -3.82 -14.73
C LEU A 212 18.35 -4.24 -13.42
N LYS A 213 19.45 -5.01 -13.49
CA LYS A 213 20.21 -5.40 -12.31
C LYS A 213 20.86 -4.19 -11.64
N ASP A 214 21.47 -3.32 -12.42
CA ASP A 214 22.15 -2.13 -11.92
C ASP A 214 21.18 -1.22 -11.16
N VAL A 215 20.02 -0.89 -11.77
CA VAL A 215 19.03 -0.01 -11.12
C VAL A 215 18.40 -0.65 -9.89
N VAL A 216 18.12 -1.95 -9.92
CA VAL A 216 17.57 -2.66 -8.75
C VAL A 216 18.58 -2.69 -7.62
N ALA A 217 19.84 -3.03 -7.90
CA ALA A 217 20.93 -3.02 -6.92
C ALA A 217 21.09 -1.63 -6.29
N TYR A 218 21.13 -0.58 -7.12
CA TYR A 218 21.25 0.79 -6.63
C TYR A 218 20.07 1.20 -5.72
N VAL A 219 18.84 1.02 -6.16
CA VAL A 219 17.68 1.44 -5.36
C VAL A 219 17.61 0.73 -4.02
N VAL A 220 17.85 -0.58 -4.01
CA VAL A 220 17.81 -1.38 -2.77
C VAL A 220 18.97 -1.03 -1.85
N ASP A 221 20.14 -0.74 -2.40
CA ASP A 221 21.32 -0.36 -1.61
C ASP A 221 21.20 1.04 -1.03
N ALA A 222 20.85 2.02 -1.87
CA ALA A 222 20.85 3.42 -1.50
C ALA A 222 19.64 3.84 -0.64
N PHE A 223 18.49 3.18 -0.82
CA PHE A 223 17.22 3.63 -0.24
C PHE A 223 16.43 2.53 0.47
N GLY A 224 16.87 1.28 0.40
CA GLY A 224 16.20 0.18 1.10
C GLY A 224 16.31 0.32 2.61
N PRO A 225 15.30 -0.15 3.40
CA PRO A 225 15.38 -0.14 4.84
C PRO A 225 16.62 -0.90 5.35
N GLU A 226 17.30 -0.32 6.31
CA GLU A 226 18.45 -0.93 6.96
C GLU A 226 18.03 -1.78 8.17
N ASP A 227 18.86 -2.75 8.53
CA ASP A 227 18.71 -3.44 9.81
C ASP A 227 18.97 -2.42 10.93
N GLU A 228 18.13 -2.40 11.94
CA GLU A 228 18.49 -1.69 13.17
C GLU A 228 19.80 -2.28 13.71
N PRO A 229 20.79 -1.44 14.09
CA PRO A 229 22.02 -1.93 14.66
C PRO A 229 21.70 -2.86 15.83
N SER A 230 22.28 -4.05 15.83
CA SER A 230 22.10 -5.00 16.93
C SER A 230 22.53 -4.35 18.25
N LEU A 231 21.98 -4.81 19.38
CA LEU A 231 22.43 -4.34 20.68
C LEU A 231 23.98 -4.46 20.83
N ARG A 232 24.57 -5.47 20.21
CA ARG A 232 26.02 -5.68 20.18
C ARG A 232 26.75 -4.58 19.41
N ASP A 233 26.22 -4.16 18.26
CA ASP A 233 26.81 -3.09 17.45
C ASP A 233 26.69 -1.72 18.12
N ARG A 234 25.63 -1.50 18.88
CA ARG A 234 25.43 -0.30 19.72
C ARG A 234 26.36 -0.26 20.93
N MET A 235 26.83 -1.41 21.40
CA MET A 235 27.71 -1.53 22.57
C MET A 235 29.20 -1.51 22.19
N VAL A 236 29.55 -1.65 20.92
CA VAL A 236 30.97 -1.54 20.46
C VAL A 236 31.18 -0.05 20.14
N PRO A 237 32.03 0.66 20.89
CA PRO A 237 32.37 2.03 20.54
C PRO A 237 33.02 2.03 19.16
N ALA A 238 32.64 2.99 18.32
CA ALA A 238 33.24 3.20 17.02
C ALA A 238 34.77 3.16 17.20
N LYS A 239 35.47 2.29 16.43
CA LYS A 239 36.92 2.27 16.45
C LYS A 239 37.40 3.69 16.17
N SER A 240 38.01 4.31 17.18
CA SER A 240 38.67 5.58 16.97
C SER A 240 39.68 5.40 15.84
N GLU A 241 39.48 6.09 14.74
CA GLU A 241 40.52 6.24 13.74
C GLU A 241 41.73 6.84 14.48
N LYS A 242 42.80 6.04 14.63
CA LYS A 242 44.04 6.56 15.15
C LYS A 242 44.55 7.55 14.11
N PRO A 243 44.79 8.82 14.49
CA PRO A 243 45.54 9.71 13.61
C PRO A 243 46.93 9.14 13.42
N PHE A 244 47.35 8.98 12.19
CA PHE A 244 48.73 8.71 11.85
C PHE A 244 49.58 9.94 12.09
#